data_b7c0eb3c4e6179830acdcc132b668c83
#
_entry.id   b7c0eb3c4e6179830acdcc132b668c83
#
_cell.length_a   1.000
_cell.length_b   1.000
_cell.length_c   1.000
_cell.angle_alpha   90.00
_cell.angle_beta   90.00
_cell.angle_gamma   90.00
#
_symmetry.space_group_name_H-M   'P 1'
#
loop_
_entity.id
_entity.type
_entity.pdbx_description
1 polymer ?
#
loop_
_entity_poly.entity_id
_entity_poly.type
_entity_poly.pdbx_seq_one_letter_code
_entity_poly.pdbx_strand_id
1 'polypeptide(L)'
;TLAVEPLSPAETSFLSSCTEARRFITAVNQPACRMHLDMKAMAHEQAGTIATIYDHRWEVAHFHGNDVNHRGPGQGPTDLDSVAKVLMEINYDGWVSVEPFDYYPTPEDCARISLKNLQSSFSD
;
A
#
# COMPACT_ATOMS: atom_id res chain seq x y z
N THR A 1 16.29 -6.50 1.45
CA THR A 1 15.40 -5.76 2.35
C THR A 1 14.24 -6.66 2.76
N LEU A 2 13.89 -6.65 4.05
CA LEU A 2 12.67 -7.22 4.58
C LEU A 2 11.66 -6.07 4.72
N ALA A 3 10.55 -6.15 4.04
CA ALA A 3 9.47 -5.18 4.14
C ALA A 3 8.35 -5.75 5.03
N VAL A 4 8.14 -5.14 6.19
CA VAL A 4 7.13 -5.55 7.17
C VAL A 4 5.82 -4.88 6.82
N GLU A 5 4.78 -5.66 6.60
CA GLU A 5 3.44 -5.19 6.28
C GLU A 5 2.56 -5.16 7.54
N PRO A 6 2.10 -3.99 8.00
CA PRO A 6 1.00 -3.91 8.95
C PRO A 6 -0.31 -4.26 8.25
N LEU A 7 -1.06 -5.19 8.83
CA LEU A 7 -2.38 -5.57 8.33
C LEU A 7 -3.49 -4.82 9.07
N SER A 8 -4.73 -4.95 8.61
CA SER A 8 -5.87 -4.35 9.30
C SER A 8 -6.17 -5.08 10.63
N PRO A 9 -6.78 -4.41 11.62
CA PRO A 9 -7.21 -5.04 12.87
C PRO A 9 -8.20 -6.19 12.68
N ALA A 10 -8.87 -6.26 11.53
CA ALA A 10 -9.74 -7.37 11.17
C ALA A 10 -8.96 -8.65 10.77
N GLU A 11 -7.71 -8.48 10.34
CA GLU A 11 -6.85 -9.57 9.84
C GLU A 11 -5.88 -10.07 10.90
N THR A 12 -5.43 -9.19 11.81
CA THR A 12 -4.43 -9.53 12.82
C THR A 12 -4.58 -8.70 14.10
N SER A 13 -4.10 -9.26 15.20
CA SER A 13 -3.90 -8.54 16.46
C SER A 13 -2.44 -8.14 16.71
N PHE A 14 -1.54 -8.40 15.75
CA PHE A 14 -0.12 -8.07 15.84
C PHE A 14 0.30 -7.25 14.62
N LEU A 15 0.96 -6.13 14.85
CA LEU A 15 1.31 -5.14 13.82
C LEU A 15 0.07 -4.73 13.00
N SER A 16 -0.98 -4.32 13.70
CA SER A 16 -2.27 -3.96 13.13
C SER A 16 -2.40 -2.48 12.75
N SER A 17 -1.29 -1.74 12.77
CA SER A 17 -1.21 -0.36 12.31
C SER A 17 0.20 0.00 11.86
N CYS A 18 0.30 1.02 11.00
CA CYS A 18 1.59 1.55 10.56
C CYS A 18 2.43 2.11 11.73
N THR A 19 1.77 2.65 12.77
CA THR A 19 2.45 3.08 14.01
C THR A 19 3.10 1.92 14.76
N GLU A 20 2.43 0.77 14.86
CA GLU A 20 3.01 -0.43 15.49
C GLU A 20 4.16 -0.98 14.66
N ALA A 21 4.01 -1.03 13.32
CA ALA A 21 5.08 -1.45 12.42
C ALA A 21 6.31 -0.53 12.54
N ARG A 22 6.13 0.80 12.64
CA ARG A 22 7.23 1.74 12.89
C ARG A 22 7.97 1.43 14.19
N ARG A 23 7.23 1.15 15.28
CA ARG A 23 7.85 0.79 16.57
C ARG A 23 8.66 -0.50 16.44
N PHE A 24 8.13 -1.49 15.75
CA PHE A 24 8.83 -2.75 15.48
C PHE A 24 10.11 -2.53 14.68
N ILE A 25 10.03 -1.83 13.53
CA ILE A 25 11.17 -1.51 12.68
C ILE A 25 12.24 -0.73 13.45
N THR A 26 11.83 0.24 14.27
CA THR A 26 12.73 1.02 15.11
C THR A 26 13.43 0.13 16.15
N ALA A 27 12.72 -0.82 16.75
CA ALA A 27 13.29 -1.76 17.72
C ALA A 27 14.28 -2.74 17.09
N VAL A 28 13.99 -3.19 15.86
CA VAL A 28 14.90 -4.05 15.06
C VAL A 28 16.19 -3.29 14.71
N ASN A 29 16.10 -1.99 14.47
CA ASN A 29 17.22 -1.09 14.20
C ASN A 29 18.20 -1.61 13.14
N GLN A 30 17.67 -2.13 12.03
CA GLN A 30 18.46 -2.61 10.91
C GLN A 30 18.00 -1.92 9.62
N PRO A 31 18.91 -1.37 8.79
CA PRO A 31 18.55 -0.67 7.55
C PRO A 31 17.78 -1.55 6.55
N ALA A 32 17.97 -2.86 6.64
CA ALA A 32 17.29 -3.83 5.79
C ALA A 32 15.87 -4.19 6.28
N CYS A 33 15.45 -3.73 7.47
CA CYS A 33 14.09 -3.90 7.98
C CYS A 33 13.31 -2.61 7.74
N ARG A 34 12.36 -2.67 6.83
CA ARG A 34 11.59 -1.51 6.37
C ARG A 34 10.10 -1.80 6.34
N MET A 35 9.30 -0.83 5.94
CA MET A 35 7.84 -0.94 5.91
C MET A 35 7.33 -1.28 4.51
N HIS A 36 6.32 -2.12 4.47
CA HIS A 36 5.45 -2.33 3.33
C HIS A 36 4.10 -1.67 3.63
N LEU A 37 3.63 -0.81 2.75
CA LEU A 37 2.31 -0.18 2.85
C LEU A 37 1.35 -0.80 1.83
N ASP A 38 0.13 -1.10 2.26
CA ASP A 38 -0.96 -1.59 1.40
C ASP A 38 -2.17 -0.66 1.53
N MET A 39 -2.71 -0.19 0.39
CA MET A 39 -3.88 0.70 0.37
C MET A 39 -5.08 0.11 1.10
N LYS A 40 -5.36 -1.19 0.90
CA LYS A 40 -6.45 -1.90 1.58
C LYS A 40 -6.22 -1.94 3.10
N ALA A 41 -5.02 -2.27 3.53
CA ALA A 41 -4.68 -2.37 4.94
C ALA A 41 -4.70 -0.98 5.62
N MET A 42 -4.25 0.08 4.93
CA MET A 42 -4.26 1.45 5.48
C MET A 42 -5.65 2.09 5.54
N ALA A 43 -6.66 1.52 4.92
CA ALA A 43 -8.01 2.12 4.89
C ALA A 43 -8.65 2.28 6.29
N HIS A 44 -8.15 1.56 7.30
CA HIS A 44 -8.61 1.68 8.68
C HIS A 44 -7.80 2.69 9.52
N GLU A 45 -6.70 3.22 9.00
CA GLU A 45 -5.88 4.20 9.72
C GLU A 45 -6.67 5.50 9.96
N GLN A 46 -6.66 5.98 11.19
CA GLN A 46 -7.45 7.17 11.57
C GLN A 46 -7.02 8.44 10.83
N ALA A 47 -5.75 8.53 10.45
CA ALA A 47 -5.22 9.65 9.68
C ALA A 47 -5.65 9.61 8.20
N GLY A 48 -6.16 8.47 7.73
CA GLY A 48 -6.46 8.23 6.32
C GLY A 48 -5.21 7.85 5.51
N THR A 49 -5.43 7.22 4.36
CA THR A 49 -4.37 6.63 3.53
C THR A 49 -3.29 7.65 3.13
N ILE A 50 -3.68 8.83 2.65
CA ILE A 50 -2.73 9.85 2.17
C ILE A 50 -1.80 10.35 3.27
N ALA A 51 -2.37 10.72 4.44
CA ALA A 51 -1.57 11.17 5.57
C ALA A 51 -0.65 10.06 6.11
N THR A 52 -1.14 8.81 6.13
CA THR A 52 -0.36 7.65 6.55
C THR A 52 0.85 7.42 5.64
N ILE A 53 0.68 7.48 4.31
CA ILE A 53 1.80 7.38 3.35
C ILE A 53 2.83 8.48 3.64
N TYR A 54 2.37 9.72 3.80
CA TYR A 54 3.26 10.86 4.05
C TYR A 54 4.03 10.73 5.36
N ASP A 55 3.37 10.28 6.43
CA ASP A 55 3.98 10.09 7.75
C ASP A 55 5.05 8.99 7.75
N HIS A 56 4.87 7.97 6.91
CA HIS A 56 5.78 6.81 6.82
C HIS A 56 6.73 6.85 5.61
N ARG A 57 6.86 8.00 4.94
CA ARG A 57 7.64 8.15 3.70
C ARG A 57 9.11 7.72 3.79
N TRP A 58 9.70 7.76 4.98
CA TRP A 58 11.10 7.38 5.18
C TRP A 58 11.30 5.89 5.45
N GLU A 59 10.26 5.21 5.89
CA GLU A 59 10.29 3.79 6.21
C GLU A 59 9.84 2.90 5.06
N VAL A 60 9.01 3.41 4.15
CA VAL A 60 8.41 2.60 3.07
C VAL A 60 9.46 2.09 2.10
N ALA A 61 9.42 0.79 1.83
CA ALA A 61 10.29 0.11 0.87
C ALA A 61 9.51 -0.65 -0.21
N HIS A 62 8.22 -0.92 0.05
CA HIS A 62 7.32 -1.56 -0.89
C HIS A 62 5.91 -1.04 -0.72
N PHE A 63 5.14 -1.03 -1.81
CA PHE A 63 3.77 -0.53 -1.81
C PHE A 63 2.83 -1.48 -2.57
N HIS A 64 1.70 -1.86 -1.95
CA HIS A 64 0.61 -2.55 -2.61
C HIS A 64 -0.53 -1.59 -2.96
N GLY A 65 -0.87 -1.55 -4.24
CA GLY A 65 -1.96 -0.74 -4.78
C GLY A 65 -3.30 -1.49 -4.78
N ASN A 66 -3.63 -2.22 -3.71
CA ASN A 66 -4.88 -2.96 -3.64
C ASN A 66 -6.06 -2.07 -3.25
N ASP A 67 -7.23 -2.31 -3.82
CA ASP A 67 -8.44 -1.60 -3.44
C ASP A 67 -9.10 -2.23 -2.19
N VAL A 68 -9.85 -1.43 -1.43
CA VAL A 68 -10.53 -1.88 -0.20
C VAL A 68 -11.58 -2.97 -0.42
N ASN A 69 -12.06 -3.13 -1.65
CA ASN A 69 -12.98 -4.21 -2.05
C ASN A 69 -12.25 -5.53 -2.40
N HIS A 70 -10.97 -5.65 -2.07
CA HIS A 70 -10.11 -6.81 -2.35
C HIS A 70 -9.75 -7.02 -3.83
N ARG A 71 -10.09 -6.07 -4.71
CA ARG A 71 -9.72 -6.07 -6.14
C ARG A 71 -8.43 -5.33 -6.38
N GLY A 72 -7.99 -5.37 -7.62
CA GLY A 72 -6.85 -4.57 -8.05
C GLY A 72 -7.14 -3.06 -8.04
N PRO A 73 -6.10 -2.23 -8.12
CA PRO A 73 -6.19 -0.78 -8.01
C PRO A 73 -7.14 -0.17 -9.06
N GLY A 74 -7.94 0.80 -8.62
CA GLY A 74 -8.93 1.49 -9.47
C GLY A 74 -10.13 0.62 -9.86
N GLN A 75 -10.32 -0.53 -9.22
CA GLN A 75 -11.49 -1.39 -9.43
C GLN A 75 -12.49 -1.31 -8.26
N GLY A 76 -12.33 -0.37 -7.37
CA GLY A 76 -13.18 -0.09 -6.22
C GLY A 76 -13.20 1.39 -5.88
N PRO A 77 -13.59 1.75 -4.66
CA PRO A 77 -13.81 3.14 -4.27
C PRO A 77 -12.54 3.90 -3.86
N THR A 78 -11.38 3.26 -3.78
CA THR A 78 -10.14 3.93 -3.35
C THR A 78 -9.65 4.91 -4.42
N ASP A 79 -9.34 6.14 -4.01
CA ASP A 79 -8.79 7.18 -4.89
C ASP A 79 -7.31 6.89 -5.21
N LEU A 80 -7.10 6.11 -6.28
CA LEU A 80 -5.78 5.71 -6.74
C LEU A 80 -4.94 6.90 -7.22
N ASP A 81 -5.57 7.91 -7.84
CA ASP A 81 -4.85 9.08 -8.37
C ASP A 81 -4.25 9.91 -7.24
N SER A 82 -5.00 10.13 -6.16
CA SER A 82 -4.46 10.79 -4.97
C SER A 82 -3.33 10.02 -4.31
N VAL A 83 -3.40 8.68 -4.30
CA VAL A 83 -2.33 7.82 -3.79
C VAL A 83 -1.09 7.90 -4.68
N ALA A 84 -1.25 7.80 -5.99
CA ALA A 84 -0.14 7.94 -6.93
C ALA A 84 0.54 9.31 -6.79
N LYS A 85 -0.25 10.37 -6.68
CA LYS A 85 0.25 11.73 -6.48
C LYS A 85 1.11 11.86 -5.22
N VAL A 86 0.66 11.35 -4.07
CA VAL A 86 1.46 11.44 -2.83
C VAL A 86 2.72 10.60 -2.91
N LEU A 87 2.70 9.43 -3.55
CA LEU A 87 3.90 8.62 -3.77
C LEU A 87 4.94 9.36 -4.64
N MET A 88 4.49 10.08 -5.68
CA MET A 88 5.36 10.94 -6.49
C MET A 88 5.89 12.13 -5.68
N GLU A 89 5.04 12.80 -4.89
CA GLU A 89 5.44 13.94 -4.05
C GLU A 89 6.51 13.59 -3.01
N ILE A 90 6.46 12.39 -2.44
CA ILE A 90 7.48 11.90 -1.50
C ILE A 90 8.71 11.32 -2.19
N ASN A 91 8.78 11.37 -3.53
CA ASN A 91 9.83 10.77 -4.35
C ASN A 91 10.01 9.27 -4.08
N TYR A 92 8.91 8.53 -3.95
CA TYR A 92 8.96 7.08 -3.82
C TYR A 92 9.48 6.46 -5.12
N ASP A 93 10.58 5.74 -5.04
CA ASP A 93 11.28 5.10 -6.17
C ASP A 93 11.23 3.56 -6.12
N GLY A 94 10.42 3.00 -5.20
CA GLY A 94 10.24 1.56 -5.05
C GLY A 94 9.19 0.99 -6.01
N TRP A 95 8.93 -0.29 -5.84
CA TRP A 95 7.91 -0.99 -6.63
C TRP A 95 6.51 -0.76 -6.06
N VAL A 96 5.56 -0.50 -6.95
CA VAL A 96 4.13 -0.60 -6.68
C VAL A 96 3.64 -1.90 -7.31
N SER A 97 3.20 -2.83 -6.49
CA SER A 97 2.66 -4.11 -6.94
C SER A 97 1.20 -4.31 -6.49
N VAL A 98 0.60 -5.40 -6.89
CA VAL A 98 -0.78 -5.73 -6.56
C VAL A 98 -0.88 -7.13 -6.00
N GLU A 99 -1.74 -7.32 -5.00
CA GLU A 99 -2.07 -8.59 -4.39
C GLU A 99 -3.60 -8.69 -4.20
N PRO A 100 -4.39 -8.73 -5.29
CA PRO A 100 -5.84 -8.81 -5.16
C PRO A 100 -6.27 -10.18 -4.62
N PHE A 101 -7.36 -10.20 -3.87
CA PHE A 101 -8.00 -11.41 -3.35
C PHE A 101 -9.30 -11.74 -4.10
N ASP A 102 -9.86 -10.77 -4.84
CA ASP A 102 -10.96 -10.94 -5.78
C ASP A 102 -10.44 -10.65 -7.20
N TYR A 103 -10.31 -11.70 -8.00
CA TYR A 103 -9.79 -11.67 -9.37
C TYR A 103 -10.87 -11.38 -10.43
N TYR A 104 -11.90 -10.62 -10.07
CA TYR A 104 -12.95 -10.24 -11.02
C TYR A 104 -12.40 -9.33 -12.15
N PRO A 105 -12.85 -9.50 -13.42
CA PRO A 105 -13.79 -10.54 -13.91
C PRO A 105 -13.09 -11.89 -14.17
N THR A 106 -11.80 -11.91 -14.39
CA THR A 106 -10.91 -13.08 -14.50
C THR A 106 -9.52 -12.71 -13.96
N PRO A 107 -8.65 -13.66 -13.57
CA PRO A 107 -7.29 -13.35 -13.13
C PRO A 107 -6.49 -12.56 -14.17
N GLU A 108 -6.59 -12.92 -15.44
CA GLU A 108 -5.89 -12.25 -16.54
C GLU A 108 -6.39 -10.81 -16.74
N ASP A 109 -7.70 -10.61 -16.71
CA ASP A 109 -8.30 -9.28 -16.83
C ASP A 109 -7.99 -8.43 -15.60
N CYS A 110 -8.06 -9.00 -14.40
CA CYS A 110 -7.70 -8.32 -13.17
C CYS A 110 -6.25 -7.80 -13.24
N ALA A 111 -5.30 -8.64 -13.66
CA ALA A 111 -3.91 -8.24 -13.82
C ALA A 111 -3.74 -7.14 -14.88
N ARG A 112 -4.38 -7.28 -16.03
CA ARG A 112 -4.31 -6.31 -17.13
C ARG A 112 -4.93 -4.94 -16.75
N ILE A 113 -6.09 -4.97 -16.09
CA ILE A 113 -6.78 -3.75 -15.63
C ILE A 113 -5.94 -3.05 -14.56
N SER A 114 -5.42 -3.81 -13.58
CA SER A 114 -4.58 -3.27 -12.52
C SER A 114 -3.34 -2.58 -13.06
N LEU A 115 -2.63 -3.23 -13.98
CA LEU A 115 -1.45 -2.65 -14.61
C LEU A 115 -1.80 -1.36 -15.37
N LYS A 116 -2.88 -1.38 -16.17
CA LYS A 116 -3.35 -0.21 -16.91
C LYS A 116 -3.68 0.96 -15.96
N ASN A 117 -4.41 0.70 -14.88
CA ASN A 117 -4.81 1.72 -13.92
C ASN A 117 -3.59 2.32 -13.21
N LEU A 118 -2.65 1.49 -12.74
CA LEU A 118 -1.40 1.98 -12.17
C LEU A 118 -0.62 2.85 -13.17
N GLN A 119 -0.41 2.37 -14.39
CA GLN A 119 0.28 3.15 -15.42
C GLN A 119 -0.40 4.50 -15.69
N SER A 120 -1.74 4.52 -15.72
CA SER A 120 -2.50 5.76 -15.93
C SER A 120 -2.33 6.75 -14.79
N SER A 121 -2.42 6.29 -13.53
CA SER A 121 -2.34 7.17 -12.35
C SER A 121 -0.92 7.69 -12.06
N PHE A 122 0.12 7.00 -12.54
CA PHE A 122 1.52 7.44 -12.44
C PHE A 122 2.04 8.12 -13.73
N SER A 123 1.18 8.37 -14.71
CA SER A 123 1.55 9.14 -15.91
C SER A 123 1.34 10.63 -15.66
N ASP A 124 2.32 11.45 -16.06
CA ASP A 124 2.25 12.90 -16.06
C ASP A 124 1.19 13.43 -17.04
#